data_975a0ba50c6b88c0b930c4ef210c8f0c
#
_entry.id   975a0ba50c6b88c0b930c4ef210c8f0c
#
_cell.length_a   1.000
_cell.length_b   1.000
_cell.length_c   1.000
_cell.angle_alpha   90.00
_cell.angle_beta   90.00
_cell.angle_gamma   90.00
#
_symmetry.space_group_name_H-M   'P 1'
#
loop_
_entity.id
_entity.type
_entity.pdbx_description
1 polymer ?
#
loop_
_entity_poly.entity_id
_entity_poly.type
_entity_poly.pdbx_seq_one_letter_code
_entity_poly.pdbx_strand_id
1 'polypeptide(L)'
;MKNIELKQVTSGGCCGPATKNYLDEASTLNKELPIAIIGAGPVGLAAAAHLANIGERFILIESGDSVGSNILKWGHLRLFSPWQYNIDKIAKKVLEDHAWKTPVLDDLPLGSELVNDYLIPLANLPEIKPFLLLNTKVDFISKKGLDKMKSANREKSSFVLYLEQNGVSKRMEARAVIDATGTWSHPNPINADNVWTKEEKELKQHIYYGIPDIKGEQKGKFKGKRVAVVGGGHSAINTILELSQLDDDVEISWIMRKKTVEDAYGGEDKDALEARGELGSRIHQLVDAGQVKIYTSFFIHQLNKTKDGIAITGELEGVEQTLSTFDEIIANTGSRPDFSFEREIRLNIDTATESVEALAPLIDPNLHSCGTVRPHGEEILRQPEKDFYIVGMKSYGRAPTFLMATGYEQVRSIVAHLTGDFESAKKVELDLPETGVCSVSLVPQNSAQACCG
;
A
#
# COMPACT_ATOMS: atom_id res chain seq x y z
N MET A 1 -24.58 -1.76 -42.41
CA MET A 1 -23.43 -1.85 -43.31
C MET A 1 -23.18 -0.49 -43.89
N LYS A 2 -22.16 0.24 -43.42
CA LYS A 2 -21.67 1.47 -44.06
C LYS A 2 -20.21 1.23 -44.42
N ASN A 3 -19.91 1.38 -45.69
CA ASN A 3 -18.62 1.15 -46.31
C ASN A 3 -17.56 2.11 -45.75
N ILE A 4 -16.40 1.55 -45.42
CA ILE A 4 -15.19 2.30 -45.08
C ILE A 4 -14.42 2.47 -46.39
N GLU A 5 -14.37 3.70 -46.90
CA GLU A 5 -13.51 4.06 -48.03
C GLU A 5 -12.07 4.23 -47.55
N LEU A 6 -11.18 3.42 -48.11
CA LEU A 6 -9.73 3.54 -47.96
C LEU A 6 -9.24 4.64 -48.92
N LYS A 7 -8.76 5.75 -48.37
CA LYS A 7 -8.06 6.80 -49.16
C LYS A 7 -6.62 6.35 -49.46
N GLN A 8 -6.32 6.21 -50.75
CA GLN A 8 -4.96 6.05 -51.25
C GLN A 8 -4.09 7.26 -50.94
N VAL A 9 -2.88 7.00 -50.43
CA VAL A 9 -1.85 8.04 -50.24
C VAL A 9 -1.07 8.17 -51.55
N THR A 10 -1.22 9.29 -52.24
CA THR A 10 -0.37 9.67 -53.36
C THR A 10 0.88 10.38 -52.85
N SER A 11 2.05 9.87 -53.21
CA SER A 11 3.36 10.51 -53.01
C SER A 11 3.48 11.75 -53.90
N GLY A 12 3.83 12.91 -53.32
CA GLY A 12 4.16 14.06 -54.15
C GLY A 12 4.53 15.32 -53.34
N GLY A 13 5.78 15.77 -53.47
CA GLY A 13 6.13 17.17 -53.49
C GLY A 13 6.66 17.78 -52.20
N CYS A 14 7.96 18.06 -52.19
CA CYS A 14 8.61 19.03 -51.30
C CYS A 14 8.16 20.45 -51.58
N CYS A 15 8.12 21.32 -50.52
CA CYS A 15 8.03 22.77 -50.50
C CYS A 15 6.65 23.39 -50.61
N GLY A 16 6.16 23.86 -49.47
CA GLY A 16 5.10 24.86 -49.34
C GLY A 16 4.78 25.21 -47.88
N PRO A 17 4.55 26.48 -47.55
CA PRO A 17 4.61 26.99 -46.20
C PRO A 17 3.27 26.85 -45.48
N ALA A 18 3.34 26.86 -44.20
CA ALA A 18 2.32 26.97 -43.18
C ALA A 18 2.27 25.71 -42.28
N THR A 19 3.19 25.67 -41.36
CA THR A 19 3.03 24.92 -40.13
C THR A 19 1.84 25.50 -39.35
N LYS A 20 0.64 25.06 -39.63
CA LYS A 20 -0.44 25.13 -38.62
C LYS A 20 0.03 24.45 -37.38
N ASN A 21 -0.13 25.10 -36.24
CA ASN A 21 0.30 24.63 -34.90
C ASN A 21 -0.37 23.32 -34.53
N TYR A 22 0.13 22.18 -35.03
CA TYR A 22 -0.22 20.84 -34.56
C TYR A 22 0.17 20.65 -33.09
N LEU A 23 1.03 21.52 -32.54
CA LEU A 23 1.45 21.50 -31.16
C LEU A 23 0.34 21.97 -30.20
N ASP A 24 -0.47 22.93 -30.61
CA ASP A 24 -1.56 23.43 -29.76
C ASP A 24 -2.79 22.51 -29.80
N GLU A 25 -3.07 21.87 -30.92
CA GLU A 25 -4.17 20.90 -31.03
C GLU A 25 -3.86 19.63 -30.23
N ALA A 26 -2.62 19.13 -30.21
CA ALA A 26 -2.23 17.99 -29.40
C ALA A 26 -2.27 18.30 -27.89
N SER A 27 -1.94 19.54 -27.49
CA SER A 27 -2.00 19.96 -26.09
C SER A 27 -3.43 20.17 -25.60
N THR A 28 -4.33 20.64 -26.46
CA THR A 28 -5.75 20.80 -26.12
C THR A 28 -6.50 19.48 -26.08
N LEU A 29 -6.26 18.57 -27.01
CA LEU A 29 -6.83 17.21 -26.98
C LEU A 29 -6.40 16.43 -25.72
N ASN A 30 -5.19 16.65 -25.25
CA ASN A 30 -4.70 15.99 -24.05
C ASN A 30 -5.37 16.53 -22.76
N LYS A 31 -5.78 17.81 -22.73
CA LYS A 31 -6.51 18.40 -21.60
C LYS A 31 -7.96 17.90 -21.46
N GLU A 32 -8.56 17.40 -22.52
CA GLU A 32 -9.91 16.82 -22.48
C GLU A 32 -9.94 15.40 -21.86
N LEU A 33 -8.80 14.69 -21.87
CA LEU A 33 -8.71 13.38 -21.26
C LEU A 33 -8.64 13.46 -19.72
N PRO A 34 -9.27 12.52 -19.01
CA PRO A 34 -9.25 12.51 -17.55
C PRO A 34 -7.88 12.15 -16.99
N ILE A 35 -7.66 12.48 -15.73
CA ILE A 35 -6.64 11.84 -14.88
C ILE A 35 -7.24 10.54 -14.37
N ALA A 36 -6.57 9.42 -14.62
CA ALA A 36 -6.99 8.11 -14.07
C ALA A 36 -6.35 7.90 -12.68
N ILE A 37 -7.19 7.64 -11.69
CA ILE A 37 -6.78 7.24 -10.34
C ILE A 37 -7.13 5.77 -10.19
N ILE A 38 -6.15 4.95 -9.80
CA ILE A 38 -6.32 3.50 -9.64
C ILE A 38 -6.26 3.15 -8.16
N GLY A 39 -7.36 2.61 -7.64
CA GLY A 39 -7.57 2.32 -6.23
C GLY A 39 -8.36 3.41 -5.50
N ALA A 40 -9.54 3.04 -4.96
CA ALA A 40 -10.40 3.93 -4.17
C ALA A 40 -10.23 3.69 -2.66
N GLY A 41 -8.98 3.54 -2.23
CA GLY A 41 -8.59 3.65 -0.82
C GLY A 41 -8.48 5.12 -0.38
N PRO A 42 -7.99 5.38 0.84
CA PRO A 42 -7.88 6.74 1.40
C PRO A 42 -7.13 7.71 0.49
N VAL A 43 -5.98 7.30 -0.03
CA VAL A 43 -5.10 8.16 -0.86
C VAL A 43 -5.71 8.42 -2.24
N GLY A 44 -6.31 7.40 -2.87
CA GLY A 44 -6.98 7.58 -4.16
C GLY A 44 -8.22 8.46 -4.07
N LEU A 45 -9.02 8.31 -3.02
CA LEU A 45 -10.17 9.18 -2.75
C LEU A 45 -9.75 10.61 -2.41
N ALA A 46 -8.64 10.81 -1.70
CA ALA A 46 -8.07 12.13 -1.48
C ALA A 46 -7.66 12.78 -2.82
N ALA A 47 -6.99 12.04 -3.70
CA ALA A 47 -6.66 12.54 -5.05
C ALA A 47 -7.92 12.97 -5.82
N ALA A 48 -8.99 12.16 -5.77
CA ALA A 48 -10.28 12.49 -6.38
C ALA A 48 -10.91 13.75 -5.76
N ALA A 49 -10.85 13.91 -4.43
CA ALA A 49 -11.34 15.10 -3.74
C ALA A 49 -10.59 16.38 -4.17
N HIS A 50 -9.25 16.30 -4.24
CA HIS A 50 -8.42 17.42 -4.71
C HIS A 50 -8.78 17.81 -6.14
N LEU A 51 -8.94 16.85 -7.07
CA LEU A 51 -9.31 17.11 -8.45
C LEU A 51 -10.75 17.67 -8.57
N ALA A 52 -11.69 17.09 -7.81
CA ALA A 52 -13.09 17.56 -7.77
C ALA A 52 -13.20 19.00 -7.25
N ASN A 53 -12.45 19.34 -6.19
CA ASN A 53 -12.47 20.68 -5.59
C ASN A 53 -12.03 21.79 -6.58
N ILE A 54 -11.24 21.46 -7.58
CA ILE A 54 -10.78 22.42 -8.61
C ILE A 54 -11.49 22.23 -9.97
N GLY A 55 -12.47 21.31 -10.04
CA GLY A 55 -13.24 21.04 -11.26
C GLY A 55 -12.45 20.33 -12.37
N GLU A 56 -11.38 19.62 -12.05
CA GLU A 56 -10.55 18.89 -13.00
C GLU A 56 -11.18 17.53 -13.34
N ARG A 57 -11.02 17.09 -14.60
CA ARG A 57 -11.58 15.81 -15.06
C ARG A 57 -10.76 14.63 -14.54
N PHE A 58 -11.41 13.69 -13.90
CA PHE A 58 -10.78 12.44 -13.43
C PHE A 58 -11.72 11.25 -13.60
N ILE A 59 -11.16 10.06 -13.43
CA ILE A 59 -11.88 8.82 -13.24
C ILE A 59 -11.20 8.03 -12.12
N LEU A 60 -11.98 7.50 -11.18
CA LEU A 60 -11.52 6.72 -10.05
C LEU A 60 -11.93 5.26 -10.26
N ILE A 61 -10.95 4.35 -10.30
CA ILE A 61 -11.14 2.94 -10.65
C ILE A 61 -10.83 2.08 -9.43
N GLU A 62 -11.80 1.26 -9.02
CA GLU A 62 -11.68 0.36 -7.87
C GLU A 62 -12.05 -1.07 -8.26
N SER A 63 -11.18 -2.00 -7.95
CA SER A 63 -11.39 -3.43 -8.22
C SER A 63 -12.41 -4.09 -7.30
N GLY A 64 -12.56 -3.57 -6.08
CA GLY A 64 -13.55 -4.02 -5.11
C GLY A 64 -14.97 -3.57 -5.43
N ASP A 65 -15.92 -4.16 -4.73
CA ASP A 65 -17.35 -3.81 -4.78
C ASP A 65 -17.68 -2.54 -4.01
N SER A 66 -16.74 -2.06 -3.19
CA SER A 66 -16.85 -0.82 -2.41
C SER A 66 -15.52 -0.10 -2.31
N VAL A 67 -15.56 1.19 -1.98
CA VAL A 67 -14.36 1.95 -1.64
C VAL A 67 -13.76 1.42 -0.34
N GLY A 68 -12.44 1.47 -0.22
CA GLY A 68 -11.74 0.97 0.97
C GLY A 68 -11.86 -0.53 1.19
N SER A 69 -12.19 -1.32 0.16
CA SER A 69 -12.44 -2.77 0.24
C SER A 69 -11.32 -3.55 0.94
N ASN A 70 -10.05 -3.15 0.76
CA ASN A 70 -8.93 -3.77 1.47
C ASN A 70 -8.88 -3.41 2.96
N ILE A 71 -9.35 -2.23 3.35
CA ILE A 71 -9.44 -1.81 4.75
C ILE A 71 -10.52 -2.61 5.47
N LEU A 72 -11.66 -2.86 4.82
CA LEU A 72 -12.75 -3.66 5.38
C LEU A 72 -12.31 -5.08 5.77
N LYS A 73 -11.30 -5.65 5.11
CA LYS A 73 -10.74 -6.97 5.47
C LYS A 73 -10.09 -7.01 6.86
N TRP A 74 -9.70 -5.85 7.38
CA TRP A 74 -9.19 -5.67 8.74
C TRP A 74 -9.97 -4.56 9.49
N GLY A 75 -11.21 -4.34 9.10
CA GLY A 75 -12.09 -3.29 9.62
C GLY A 75 -12.36 -3.37 11.13
N HIS A 76 -12.19 -4.54 11.74
CA HIS A 76 -12.33 -4.78 13.17
C HIS A 76 -11.18 -4.17 14.01
N LEU A 77 -10.05 -3.82 13.37
CA LEU A 77 -8.90 -3.29 14.07
C LEU A 77 -8.98 -1.78 14.27
N ARG A 78 -8.49 -1.32 15.42
CA ARG A 78 -8.32 0.09 15.72
C ARG A 78 -6.99 0.58 15.13
N LEU A 79 -7.04 1.73 14.47
CA LEU A 79 -5.84 2.38 13.96
C LEU A 79 -5.00 2.95 15.10
N PHE A 80 -3.71 3.10 14.88
CA PHE A 80 -2.80 3.74 15.85
C PHE A 80 -2.79 5.27 15.73
N SER A 81 -3.24 5.79 14.59
CA SER A 81 -3.32 7.21 14.30
C SER A 81 -4.74 7.73 14.53
N PRO A 82 -4.91 8.85 15.25
CA PRO A 82 -6.19 9.47 15.43
C PRO A 82 -6.75 10.05 14.13
N TRP A 83 -8.04 10.39 14.11
CA TRP A 83 -8.75 10.89 12.94
C TRP A 83 -8.04 12.06 12.26
N GLN A 84 -7.38 12.95 12.99
CA GLN A 84 -6.67 14.10 12.42
C GLN A 84 -5.60 13.72 11.39
N TYR A 85 -5.01 12.53 11.48
CA TYR A 85 -4.03 12.03 10.51
C TYR A 85 -4.64 11.11 9.46
N ASN A 86 -5.91 10.75 9.60
CA ASN A 86 -6.61 9.82 8.72
C ASN A 86 -7.62 10.51 7.79
N ILE A 87 -7.81 11.83 7.93
CA ILE A 87 -8.69 12.64 7.08
C ILE A 87 -7.86 13.66 6.30
N ASP A 88 -8.01 13.67 4.97
CA ASP A 88 -7.42 14.69 4.11
C ASP A 88 -8.10 16.03 4.29
N LYS A 89 -7.34 17.14 4.28
CA LYS A 89 -7.85 18.49 4.52
C LYS A 89 -8.87 18.95 3.48
N ILE A 90 -8.63 18.65 2.19
CA ILE A 90 -9.56 19.02 1.11
C ILE A 90 -10.77 18.10 1.10
N ALA A 91 -10.57 16.79 1.31
CA ALA A 91 -11.68 15.85 1.46
C ALA A 91 -12.60 16.25 2.63
N LYS A 92 -12.03 16.65 3.77
CA LYS A 92 -12.78 17.19 4.90
C LYS A 92 -13.62 18.40 4.49
N LYS A 93 -13.00 19.39 3.83
CA LYS A 93 -13.68 20.60 3.38
C LYS A 93 -14.88 20.29 2.48
N VAL A 94 -14.67 19.49 1.41
CA VAL A 94 -15.76 19.16 0.48
C VAL A 94 -16.86 18.34 1.13
N LEU A 95 -16.55 17.50 2.12
CA LEU A 95 -17.55 16.79 2.90
C LEU A 95 -18.36 17.72 3.80
N GLU A 96 -17.70 18.67 4.49
CA GLU A 96 -18.36 19.65 5.35
C GLU A 96 -19.28 20.58 4.54
N ASP A 97 -18.93 20.92 3.30
CA ASP A 97 -19.79 21.66 2.37
C ASP A 97 -21.10 20.89 2.06
N HIS A 98 -21.11 19.56 2.25
CA HIS A 98 -22.28 18.67 2.13
C HIS A 98 -22.85 18.23 3.50
N ALA A 99 -22.65 19.02 4.54
CA ALA A 99 -23.17 18.79 5.91
C ALA A 99 -22.67 17.52 6.60
N TRP A 100 -21.53 16.96 6.15
CA TRP A 100 -20.87 15.88 6.87
C TRP A 100 -20.33 16.36 8.21
N LYS A 101 -20.44 15.52 9.23
CA LYS A 101 -19.97 15.84 10.57
C LYS A 101 -18.59 15.23 10.78
N THR A 102 -17.61 16.07 10.99
CA THR A 102 -16.26 15.65 11.35
C THR A 102 -16.28 14.87 12.68
N PRO A 103 -15.71 13.68 12.74
CA PRO A 103 -15.55 12.95 14.00
C PRO A 103 -14.62 13.70 14.98
N VAL A 104 -14.55 13.24 16.21
CA VAL A 104 -13.61 13.79 17.20
C VAL A 104 -12.19 13.48 16.72
N LEU A 105 -11.41 14.53 16.45
CA LEU A 105 -10.13 14.42 15.76
C LEU A 105 -9.06 13.63 16.53
N ASP A 106 -9.14 13.61 17.85
CA ASP A 106 -8.20 12.90 18.71
C ASP A 106 -8.57 11.42 18.92
N ASP A 107 -9.79 11.01 18.54
CA ASP A 107 -10.23 9.62 18.67
C ASP A 107 -9.53 8.72 17.64
N LEU A 108 -9.32 7.47 18.04
CA LEU A 108 -8.72 6.43 17.18
C LEU A 108 -9.84 5.64 16.49
N PRO A 109 -9.97 5.70 15.15
CA PRO A 109 -11.00 4.95 14.44
C PRO A 109 -10.69 3.46 14.32
N LEU A 110 -11.75 2.65 14.21
CA LEU A 110 -11.65 1.33 13.59
C LEU A 110 -11.45 1.45 12.08
N GLY A 111 -10.88 0.42 11.46
CA GLY A 111 -10.79 0.38 9.98
C GLY A 111 -12.18 0.47 9.33
N SER A 112 -13.20 -0.18 9.91
CA SER A 112 -14.59 -0.08 9.45
C SER A 112 -15.18 1.33 9.62
N GLU A 113 -14.89 2.03 10.70
CA GLU A 113 -15.31 3.41 10.92
C GLU A 113 -14.65 4.34 9.89
N LEU A 114 -13.34 4.16 9.61
CA LEU A 114 -12.66 4.91 8.56
C LEU A 114 -13.37 4.77 7.21
N VAL A 115 -13.80 3.57 6.85
CA VAL A 115 -14.52 3.33 5.59
C VAL A 115 -15.94 3.88 5.65
N ASN A 116 -16.72 3.54 6.67
CA ASN A 116 -18.14 3.84 6.73
C ASN A 116 -18.42 5.32 7.00
N ASP A 117 -17.62 5.96 7.86
CA ASP A 117 -17.90 7.31 8.36
C ASP A 117 -17.13 8.38 7.57
N TYR A 118 -16.13 8.00 6.77
CA TYR A 118 -15.35 8.95 5.98
C TYR A 118 -15.26 8.58 4.49
N LEU A 119 -14.75 7.38 4.12
CA LEU A 119 -14.49 7.07 2.70
C LEU A 119 -15.78 6.89 1.89
N ILE A 120 -16.79 6.20 2.42
CA ILE A 120 -18.09 6.03 1.75
C ILE A 120 -18.82 7.35 1.60
N PRO A 121 -18.95 8.22 2.62
CA PRO A 121 -19.48 9.56 2.45
C PRO A 121 -18.77 10.36 1.36
N LEU A 122 -17.44 10.35 1.35
CA LEU A 122 -16.63 11.04 0.35
C LEU A 122 -16.90 10.52 -1.07
N ALA A 123 -16.91 9.20 -1.25
CA ALA A 123 -17.16 8.57 -2.53
C ALA A 123 -18.59 8.84 -3.07
N ASN A 124 -19.55 9.11 -2.18
CA ASN A 124 -20.94 9.40 -2.55
C ASN A 124 -21.22 10.87 -2.88
N LEU A 125 -20.23 11.76 -2.75
CA LEU A 125 -20.40 13.16 -3.14
C LEU A 125 -20.76 13.29 -4.62
N PRO A 126 -21.65 14.22 -4.99
CA PRO A 126 -22.06 14.46 -6.40
C PRO A 126 -20.88 14.72 -7.35
N GLU A 127 -19.80 15.29 -6.82
CA GLU A 127 -18.58 15.63 -7.55
C GLU A 127 -17.65 14.43 -7.77
N ILE A 128 -17.85 13.32 -7.04
CA ILE A 128 -16.98 12.13 -7.10
C ILE A 128 -17.73 10.92 -7.62
N LYS A 129 -18.93 10.63 -7.11
CA LYS A 129 -19.70 9.43 -7.42
C LYS A 129 -19.88 9.13 -8.91
N PRO A 130 -20.15 10.11 -9.80
CA PRO A 130 -20.32 9.84 -11.23
C PRO A 130 -19.05 9.35 -11.93
N PHE A 131 -17.89 9.57 -11.33
CA PHE A 131 -16.58 9.24 -11.88
C PHE A 131 -15.93 8.02 -11.22
N LEU A 132 -16.63 7.36 -10.30
CA LEU A 132 -16.18 6.15 -9.60
C LEU A 132 -16.66 4.90 -10.35
N LEU A 133 -15.71 4.04 -10.73
CA LEU A 133 -15.95 2.72 -11.30
C LEU A 133 -15.59 1.65 -10.29
N LEU A 134 -16.59 1.06 -9.63
CA LEU A 134 -16.44 -0.12 -8.78
C LEU A 134 -16.43 -1.41 -9.61
N ASN A 135 -15.99 -2.51 -9.01
CA ASN A 135 -15.87 -3.83 -9.65
C ASN A 135 -15.11 -3.75 -10.99
N THR A 136 -14.11 -2.87 -11.04
CA THR A 136 -13.36 -2.58 -12.26
C THR A 136 -11.87 -2.72 -11.97
N LYS A 137 -11.27 -3.75 -12.52
CA LYS A 137 -9.83 -4.04 -12.38
C LYS A 137 -9.07 -3.44 -13.56
N VAL A 138 -7.93 -2.82 -13.28
CA VAL A 138 -6.95 -2.44 -14.31
C VAL A 138 -6.03 -3.64 -14.56
N ASP A 139 -6.09 -4.21 -15.75
CA ASP A 139 -5.25 -5.35 -16.13
C ASP A 139 -3.92 -4.91 -16.73
N PHE A 140 -3.92 -3.81 -17.51
CA PHE A 140 -2.70 -3.29 -18.15
C PHE A 140 -2.77 -1.78 -18.35
N ILE A 141 -1.60 -1.15 -18.28
CA ILE A 141 -1.38 0.26 -18.64
C ILE A 141 -0.27 0.34 -19.66
N SER A 142 -0.45 1.18 -20.69
CA SER A 142 0.56 1.46 -21.69
C SER A 142 0.42 2.88 -22.23
N LYS A 143 1.31 3.30 -23.11
CA LYS A 143 1.16 4.52 -23.92
C LYS A 143 0.46 4.20 -25.24
N LYS A 144 -0.45 5.05 -25.70
CA LYS A 144 -1.22 4.83 -26.93
C LYS A 144 -0.31 4.65 -28.14
N GLY A 145 -0.36 3.44 -28.72
CA GLY A 145 0.38 3.10 -29.93
C GLY A 145 1.91 2.96 -29.75
N LEU A 146 2.40 2.91 -28.51
CA LEU A 146 3.83 2.83 -28.20
C LEU A 146 4.09 1.72 -27.18
N ASP A 147 4.97 0.80 -27.54
CA ASP A 147 5.58 -0.11 -26.55
C ASP A 147 6.63 0.63 -25.68
N LYS A 148 7.09 -0.03 -24.62
CA LYS A 148 8.04 0.55 -23.64
C LYS A 148 9.36 1.04 -24.28
N MET A 149 9.82 0.43 -25.39
CA MET A 149 11.09 0.76 -26.01
C MET A 149 11.04 2.06 -26.83
N LYS A 150 9.86 2.44 -27.35
CA LYS A 150 9.71 3.60 -28.22
C LYS A 150 9.68 4.89 -27.44
N SER A 151 10.63 5.80 -27.71
CA SER A 151 10.77 7.10 -27.04
C SER A 151 10.18 8.26 -27.84
N ALA A 152 10.21 8.18 -29.19
CA ALA A 152 9.71 9.26 -30.05
C ALA A 152 8.23 9.56 -29.77
N ASN A 153 7.93 10.82 -29.44
CA ASN A 153 6.59 11.32 -29.10
C ASN A 153 5.92 10.66 -27.86
N ARG A 154 6.65 9.89 -27.06
CA ARG A 154 6.11 9.18 -25.91
C ARG A 154 5.47 10.12 -24.88
N GLU A 155 6.09 11.24 -24.60
CA GLU A 155 5.57 12.25 -23.66
C GLU A 155 4.27 12.92 -24.12
N LYS A 156 4.03 12.95 -25.44
CA LYS A 156 2.82 13.52 -26.04
C LYS A 156 1.67 12.52 -26.16
N SER A 157 1.97 11.22 -26.05
CA SER A 157 0.97 10.16 -26.16
C SER A 157 0.19 10.01 -24.87
N SER A 158 -1.14 9.85 -24.98
CA SER A 158 -2.00 9.49 -23.84
C SER A 158 -1.64 8.13 -23.24
N PHE A 159 -2.01 7.92 -22.00
CA PHE A 159 -2.05 6.58 -21.41
C PHE A 159 -3.26 5.84 -21.95
N VAL A 160 -3.13 4.52 -22.03
CA VAL A 160 -4.20 3.58 -22.35
C VAL A 160 -4.29 2.57 -21.24
N LEU A 161 -5.48 2.48 -20.63
CA LEU A 161 -5.79 1.51 -19.59
C LEU A 161 -6.70 0.43 -20.17
N TYR A 162 -6.35 -0.82 -19.95
CA TYR A 162 -7.18 -1.98 -20.22
C TYR A 162 -7.81 -2.42 -18.92
N LEU A 163 -9.14 -2.43 -18.89
CA LEU A 163 -9.96 -2.65 -17.72
C LEU A 163 -10.77 -3.93 -17.90
N GLU A 164 -10.95 -4.66 -16.82
CA GLU A 164 -11.93 -5.73 -16.74
C GLU A 164 -13.05 -5.32 -15.78
N GLN A 165 -14.27 -5.31 -16.25
CA GLN A 165 -15.47 -5.02 -15.44
C GLN A 165 -16.54 -6.06 -15.70
N ASN A 166 -16.89 -6.86 -14.69
CA ASN A 166 -17.89 -7.92 -14.79
C ASN A 166 -17.64 -8.92 -15.96
N GLY A 167 -16.38 -9.30 -16.17
CA GLY A 167 -15.98 -10.20 -17.27
C GLY A 167 -15.92 -9.54 -18.64
N VAL A 168 -16.13 -8.22 -18.74
CA VAL A 168 -16.05 -7.47 -19.99
C VAL A 168 -14.79 -6.61 -20.01
N SER A 169 -13.96 -6.82 -21.03
CA SER A 169 -12.79 -6.00 -21.25
C SER A 169 -13.18 -4.65 -21.87
N LYS A 170 -12.65 -3.57 -21.31
CA LYS A 170 -12.83 -2.20 -21.76
C LYS A 170 -11.48 -1.54 -21.96
N ARG A 171 -11.43 -0.51 -22.80
CA ARG A 171 -10.24 0.31 -23.04
C ARG A 171 -10.58 1.78 -22.88
N MET A 172 -9.78 2.51 -22.12
CA MET A 172 -9.93 3.94 -21.95
C MET A 172 -8.59 4.66 -22.09
N GLU A 173 -8.68 5.96 -22.34
CA GLU A 173 -7.50 6.83 -22.41
C GLU A 173 -7.48 7.82 -21.25
N ALA A 174 -6.28 8.17 -20.78
CA ALA A 174 -6.05 9.15 -19.75
C ALA A 174 -4.84 10.03 -20.09
N ARG A 175 -4.83 11.29 -19.61
CA ARG A 175 -3.67 12.17 -19.77
C ARG A 175 -2.59 11.96 -18.71
N ALA A 176 -2.99 11.50 -17.54
CA ALA A 176 -2.12 11.17 -16.42
C ALA A 176 -2.68 9.97 -15.65
N VAL A 177 -1.82 9.29 -14.90
CA VAL A 177 -2.20 8.16 -14.05
C VAL A 177 -1.63 8.35 -12.66
N ILE A 178 -2.48 8.16 -11.65
CA ILE A 178 -2.11 8.10 -10.24
C ILE A 178 -2.43 6.69 -9.73
N ASP A 179 -1.40 5.89 -9.47
CA ASP A 179 -1.56 4.56 -8.91
C ASP A 179 -1.55 4.62 -7.37
N ALA A 180 -2.72 4.39 -6.78
CA ALA A 180 -2.99 4.33 -5.35
C ALA A 180 -3.45 2.93 -4.89
N THR A 181 -3.03 1.87 -5.59
CA THR A 181 -3.52 0.49 -5.37
C THR A 181 -3.05 -0.13 -4.06
N GLY A 182 -2.02 0.43 -3.42
CA GLY A 182 -1.46 -0.09 -2.18
C GLY A 182 -0.73 -1.43 -2.36
N THR A 183 -0.61 -2.19 -1.26
CA THR A 183 0.14 -3.45 -1.23
C THR A 183 -0.65 -4.62 -0.61
N TRP A 184 -1.77 -4.36 0.04
CA TRP A 184 -2.49 -5.33 0.88
C TRP A 184 -2.86 -6.64 0.17
N SER A 185 -3.22 -6.58 -1.11
CA SER A 185 -3.64 -7.76 -1.87
C SER A 185 -2.51 -8.71 -2.25
N HIS A 186 -1.25 -8.34 -1.97
CA HIS A 186 -0.06 -9.11 -2.30
C HIS A 186 0.77 -9.41 -1.06
N PRO A 187 0.31 -10.34 -0.20
CA PRO A 187 1.04 -10.73 1.00
C PRO A 187 2.37 -11.42 0.64
N ASN A 188 3.35 -11.30 1.53
CA ASN A 188 4.57 -12.09 1.42
C ASN A 188 4.32 -13.53 1.91
N PRO A 189 5.03 -14.52 1.35
CA PRO A 189 4.95 -15.90 1.84
C PRO A 189 5.52 -16.03 3.26
N ILE A 190 5.24 -17.17 3.88
CA ILE A 190 5.79 -17.55 5.21
C ILE A 190 7.27 -17.91 5.10
N ASN A 191 7.67 -18.49 3.97
CA ASN A 191 9.04 -18.90 3.70
C ASN A 191 10.02 -17.72 3.89
N ALA A 192 11.10 -17.95 4.63
CA ALA A 192 12.08 -16.91 5.00
C ALA A 192 12.84 -16.35 3.79
N ASP A 193 13.01 -17.15 2.73
CA ASP A 193 13.61 -16.74 1.46
C ASP A 193 12.64 -15.93 0.59
N ASN A 194 11.42 -15.70 1.09
CA ASN A 194 10.36 -14.95 0.41
C ASN A 194 9.91 -15.61 -0.91
N VAL A 195 9.90 -16.94 -0.96
CA VAL A 195 9.49 -17.76 -2.10
C VAL A 195 8.17 -18.47 -1.81
N TRP A 196 7.22 -18.38 -2.74
CA TRP A 196 5.98 -19.15 -2.68
C TRP A 196 6.24 -20.61 -3.03
N THR A 197 6.37 -21.46 -2.02
CA THR A 197 6.52 -22.91 -2.24
C THR A 197 5.21 -23.55 -2.69
N LYS A 198 5.31 -24.75 -3.26
CA LYS A 198 4.13 -25.50 -3.68
C LYS A 198 3.28 -25.90 -2.48
N GLU A 199 3.93 -26.33 -1.42
CA GLU A 199 3.32 -26.80 -0.18
C GLU A 199 2.54 -25.66 0.50
N GLU A 200 3.10 -24.45 0.56
CA GLU A 200 2.43 -23.27 1.11
C GLU A 200 1.17 -22.93 0.32
N LYS A 201 1.22 -23.00 -1.02
CA LYS A 201 0.06 -22.78 -1.88
C LYS A 201 -1.04 -23.82 -1.70
N GLU A 202 -0.67 -25.10 -1.50
CA GLU A 202 -1.60 -26.21 -1.25
C GLU A 202 -2.27 -26.11 0.13
N LEU A 203 -1.57 -25.52 1.11
CA LEU A 203 -2.04 -25.33 2.50
C LEU A 203 -2.82 -24.02 2.73
N LYS A 204 -3.10 -23.24 1.69
CA LYS A 204 -3.73 -21.92 1.80
C LYS A 204 -5.03 -21.88 2.62
N GLN A 205 -5.77 -22.98 2.72
CA GLN A 205 -6.99 -23.07 3.53
C GLN A 205 -6.73 -23.07 5.04
N HIS A 206 -5.51 -23.42 5.46
CA HIS A 206 -5.04 -23.43 6.85
C HIS A 206 -4.13 -22.23 7.16
N ILE A 207 -3.86 -21.37 6.19
CA ILE A 207 -3.00 -20.22 6.35
C ILE A 207 -3.85 -18.96 6.10
N TYR A 208 -3.90 -18.08 7.08
CA TYR A 208 -4.53 -16.79 6.95
C TYR A 208 -3.47 -15.69 6.78
N TYR A 209 -3.50 -14.98 5.65
CA TYR A 209 -2.59 -13.86 5.42
C TYR A 209 -3.25 -12.55 5.83
N GLY A 210 -2.64 -11.84 6.78
CA GLY A 210 -3.16 -10.63 7.38
C GLY A 210 -3.64 -10.85 8.81
N ILE A 211 -4.61 -10.05 9.27
CA ILE A 211 -5.10 -10.07 10.66
C ILE A 211 -6.56 -10.54 10.63
N PRO A 212 -6.85 -11.78 11.04
CA PRO A 212 -8.21 -12.33 11.04
C PRO A 212 -9.07 -11.67 12.12
N ASP A 213 -10.38 -11.59 11.88
CA ASP A 213 -11.34 -11.16 12.90
C ASP A 213 -11.59 -12.32 13.92
N ILE A 214 -10.65 -12.44 14.84
CA ILE A 214 -10.59 -13.55 15.82
C ILE A 214 -11.76 -13.50 16.81
N LYS A 215 -12.24 -12.30 17.15
CA LYS A 215 -13.35 -12.12 18.10
C LYS A 215 -14.72 -12.19 17.42
N GLY A 216 -14.78 -11.96 16.12
CA GLY A 216 -16.00 -11.96 15.32
C GLY A 216 -16.15 -13.19 14.42
N GLU A 217 -16.10 -12.96 13.12
CA GLU A 217 -16.43 -14.00 12.11
C GLU A 217 -15.57 -15.27 12.18
N GLN A 218 -14.31 -15.15 12.63
CA GLN A 218 -13.38 -16.28 12.61
C GLN A 218 -13.14 -16.93 13.97
N LYS A 219 -13.89 -16.54 15.01
CA LYS A 219 -13.76 -17.06 16.36
C LYS A 219 -13.74 -18.58 16.41
N GLY A 220 -14.66 -19.23 15.69
CA GLY A 220 -14.79 -20.69 15.65
C GLY A 220 -13.60 -21.41 15.00
N LYS A 221 -12.79 -20.70 14.20
CA LYS A 221 -11.66 -21.29 13.49
C LYS A 221 -10.47 -21.56 14.43
N PHE A 222 -10.29 -20.73 15.44
CA PHE A 222 -9.11 -20.78 16.31
C PHE A 222 -9.35 -21.40 17.68
N LYS A 223 -10.61 -21.58 18.07
CA LYS A 223 -10.99 -22.14 19.37
C LYS A 223 -10.39 -23.52 19.62
N GLY A 224 -9.66 -23.70 20.73
CA GLY A 224 -9.03 -24.98 21.12
C GLY A 224 -7.99 -25.48 20.12
N LYS A 225 -7.34 -24.59 19.37
CA LYS A 225 -6.39 -24.91 18.31
C LYS A 225 -4.97 -24.54 18.70
N ARG A 226 -4.02 -25.26 18.10
CA ARG A 226 -2.59 -24.90 18.09
C ARG A 226 -2.37 -23.94 16.92
N VAL A 227 -2.12 -22.68 17.21
CA VAL A 227 -2.01 -21.61 16.22
C VAL A 227 -0.58 -21.09 16.16
N ALA A 228 0.01 -21.15 14.95
CA ALA A 228 1.28 -20.48 14.70
C ALA A 228 1.02 -19.07 14.14
N VAL A 229 1.56 -18.04 14.79
CA VAL A 229 1.59 -16.68 14.30
C VAL A 229 2.98 -16.36 13.77
N VAL A 230 3.10 -16.10 12.47
CA VAL A 230 4.39 -15.88 11.79
C VAL A 230 4.55 -14.40 11.45
N GLY A 231 5.57 -13.76 12.01
CA GLY A 231 5.91 -12.36 11.81
C GLY A 231 6.27 -11.65 13.11
N GLY A 232 7.06 -10.58 13.01
CA GLY A 232 7.56 -9.83 14.17
C GLY A 232 7.13 -8.36 14.18
N GLY A 233 6.01 -8.01 13.51
CA GLY A 233 5.47 -6.64 13.46
C GLY A 233 4.17 -6.48 14.24
N HIS A 234 3.63 -5.26 14.27
CA HIS A 234 2.40 -4.92 15.00
C HIS A 234 1.18 -5.77 14.60
N SER A 235 1.11 -6.23 13.34
CA SER A 235 0.05 -7.14 12.91
C SER A 235 0.07 -8.47 13.66
N ALA A 236 1.28 -9.04 13.90
CA ALA A 236 1.43 -10.26 14.69
C ALA A 236 1.06 -10.01 16.15
N ILE A 237 1.47 -8.87 16.71
CA ILE A 237 1.14 -8.50 18.09
C ILE A 237 -0.40 -8.39 18.26
N ASN A 238 -1.08 -7.66 17.38
CA ASN A 238 -2.54 -7.58 17.43
C ASN A 238 -3.19 -8.97 17.36
N THR A 239 -2.75 -9.80 16.43
CA THR A 239 -3.24 -11.18 16.27
C THR A 239 -3.08 -11.98 17.55
N ILE A 240 -1.89 -11.94 18.18
CA ILE A 240 -1.60 -12.70 19.41
C ILE A 240 -2.43 -12.19 20.58
N LEU A 241 -2.54 -10.85 20.74
CA LEU A 241 -3.35 -10.23 21.78
C LEU A 241 -4.85 -10.56 21.63
N GLU A 242 -5.35 -10.73 20.43
CA GLU A 242 -6.74 -11.17 20.21
C GLU A 242 -6.92 -12.67 20.48
N LEU A 243 -5.98 -13.51 20.04
CA LEU A 243 -5.98 -14.95 20.34
C LEU A 243 -5.96 -15.22 21.84
N SER A 244 -5.13 -14.48 22.60
CA SER A 244 -5.01 -14.64 24.05
C SER A 244 -6.26 -14.28 24.84
N GLN A 245 -7.20 -13.56 24.22
CA GLN A 245 -8.48 -13.17 24.82
C GLN A 245 -9.64 -14.15 24.48
N LEU A 246 -9.36 -15.20 23.72
CA LEU A 246 -10.32 -16.28 23.57
C LEU A 246 -10.36 -17.10 24.86
N ASP A 247 -11.55 -17.27 25.44
CA ASP A 247 -11.77 -18.03 26.70
C ASP A 247 -11.57 -19.55 26.56
N ASP A 248 -10.97 -19.97 25.46
CA ASP A 248 -10.78 -21.36 25.10
C ASP A 248 -9.28 -21.65 25.00
N ASP A 249 -8.86 -22.87 25.34
CA ASP A 249 -7.48 -23.35 25.36
C ASP A 249 -6.80 -23.26 23.98
N VAL A 250 -6.48 -22.05 23.53
CA VAL A 250 -5.71 -21.78 22.31
C VAL A 250 -4.22 -21.83 22.64
N GLU A 251 -3.50 -22.74 22.02
CA GLU A 251 -2.05 -22.80 22.13
C GLU A 251 -1.39 -21.86 21.12
N ILE A 252 -0.79 -20.76 21.56
CA ILE A 252 -0.21 -19.74 20.70
C ILE A 252 1.30 -19.95 20.60
N SER A 253 1.80 -20.06 19.36
CA SER A 253 3.22 -20.05 19.05
C SER A 253 3.56 -18.87 18.16
N TRP A 254 4.49 -18.03 18.61
CA TRP A 254 4.95 -16.85 17.87
C TRP A 254 6.31 -17.13 17.23
N ILE A 255 6.36 -17.10 15.90
CA ILE A 255 7.54 -17.45 15.11
C ILE A 255 8.04 -16.20 14.37
N MET A 256 9.30 -15.84 14.57
CA MET A 256 9.88 -14.65 13.96
C MET A 256 11.37 -14.81 13.63
N ARG A 257 11.83 -14.00 12.65
CA ARG A 257 13.25 -13.93 12.26
C ARG A 257 14.07 -12.97 13.14
N LYS A 258 13.42 -12.14 13.94
CA LYS A 258 14.10 -11.25 14.89
C LYS A 258 14.94 -12.05 15.88
N LYS A 259 16.08 -11.46 16.30
CA LYS A 259 17.03 -12.14 17.19
C LYS A 259 16.47 -12.38 18.57
N THR A 260 15.75 -11.40 19.08
CA THR A 260 15.12 -11.45 20.40
C THR A 260 13.64 -11.06 20.29
N VAL A 261 12.86 -11.42 21.29
CA VAL A 261 11.45 -11.06 21.34
C VAL A 261 11.26 -9.55 21.64
N GLU A 262 12.19 -8.96 22.39
CA GLU A 262 12.24 -7.55 22.75
C GLU A 262 12.33 -6.68 21.49
N ASP A 263 13.02 -7.14 20.46
CA ASP A 263 13.08 -6.46 19.17
C ASP A 263 11.68 -6.29 18.52
N ALA A 264 10.69 -7.07 18.96
CA ALA A 264 9.32 -6.99 18.44
C ALA A 264 8.40 -6.05 19.22
N TYR A 265 8.71 -5.71 20.47
CA TYR A 265 7.84 -4.89 21.32
C TYR A 265 7.71 -3.43 20.84
N GLY A 266 8.68 -2.93 20.06
CA GLY A 266 8.67 -1.56 19.58
C GLY A 266 9.12 -0.54 20.64
N GLY A 267 8.56 0.65 20.59
CA GLY A 267 8.96 1.75 21.46
C GLY A 267 8.34 1.74 22.86
N GLU A 268 7.29 0.92 23.07
CA GLU A 268 6.50 0.90 24.31
C GLU A 268 6.14 2.34 24.79
N ASP A 269 6.38 2.71 26.03
CA ASP A 269 6.11 4.04 26.59
C ASP A 269 6.90 5.17 25.91
N LYS A 270 7.88 4.85 25.08
CA LYS A 270 8.68 5.84 24.30
C LYS A 270 8.15 6.04 22.88
N ASP A 271 7.10 5.32 22.49
CA ASP A 271 6.50 5.48 21.18
C ASP A 271 5.68 6.77 21.12
N ALA A 272 5.92 7.60 20.11
CA ALA A 272 5.18 8.86 19.92
C ALA A 272 3.70 8.64 19.57
N LEU A 273 3.33 7.45 19.08
CA LEU A 273 1.94 7.02 18.98
C LEU A 273 1.60 6.13 20.18
N GLU A 274 0.99 6.74 21.19
CA GLU A 274 0.65 6.08 22.46
C GLU A 274 -0.05 4.73 22.26
N ALA A 275 -1.04 4.66 21.38
CA ALA A 275 -1.78 3.43 21.10
C ALA A 275 -0.90 2.33 20.46
N ARG A 276 0.17 2.69 19.74
CA ARG A 276 1.14 1.74 19.21
C ARG A 276 2.08 1.25 20.29
N GLY A 277 2.51 2.14 21.18
CA GLY A 277 3.33 1.81 22.35
C GLY A 277 2.60 0.88 23.30
N GLU A 278 1.33 1.10 23.57
CA GLU A 278 0.49 0.25 24.42
C GLU A 278 0.44 -1.21 23.93
N LEU A 279 0.41 -1.44 22.61
CA LEU A 279 0.47 -2.79 22.07
C LEU A 279 1.79 -3.49 22.44
N GLY A 280 2.90 -2.77 22.40
CA GLY A 280 4.20 -3.27 22.83
C GLY A 280 4.20 -3.70 24.29
N SER A 281 3.71 -2.83 25.16
CA SER A 281 3.63 -3.12 26.61
C SER A 281 2.70 -4.30 26.92
N ARG A 282 1.57 -4.43 26.22
CA ARG A 282 0.63 -5.55 26.41
C ARG A 282 1.20 -6.90 25.97
N ILE A 283 1.88 -6.95 24.81
CA ILE A 283 2.48 -8.19 24.34
C ILE A 283 3.67 -8.61 25.23
N HIS A 284 4.44 -7.66 25.75
CA HIS A 284 5.51 -7.90 26.71
C HIS A 284 4.96 -8.61 27.96
N GLN A 285 3.90 -8.08 28.57
CA GLN A 285 3.23 -8.70 29.72
C GLN A 285 2.74 -10.12 29.42
N LEU A 286 2.21 -10.37 28.23
CA LEU A 286 1.70 -11.67 27.81
C LEU A 286 2.85 -12.71 27.68
N VAL A 287 3.97 -12.26 27.16
CA VAL A 287 5.19 -13.07 27.02
C VAL A 287 5.76 -13.43 28.39
N ASP A 288 5.88 -12.45 29.29
CA ASP A 288 6.37 -12.64 30.67
C ASP A 288 5.48 -13.59 31.47
N ALA A 289 4.17 -13.58 31.20
CA ALA A 289 3.21 -14.49 31.79
C ALA A 289 3.32 -15.95 31.24
N GLY A 290 4.17 -16.18 30.24
CA GLY A 290 4.38 -17.50 29.62
C GLY A 290 3.19 -18.02 28.81
N GLN A 291 2.29 -17.14 28.37
CA GLN A 291 1.08 -17.52 27.63
C GLN A 291 1.33 -17.74 26.14
N VAL A 292 2.52 -17.43 25.65
CA VAL A 292 2.91 -17.57 24.25
C VAL A 292 4.24 -18.30 24.14
N LYS A 293 4.28 -19.36 23.34
CA LYS A 293 5.53 -20.05 23.02
C LYS A 293 6.28 -19.28 21.92
N ILE A 294 7.53 -18.92 22.17
CA ILE A 294 8.29 -18.02 21.32
C ILE A 294 9.40 -18.76 20.57
N TYR A 295 9.53 -18.45 19.27
CA TYR A 295 10.61 -18.91 18.41
C TYR A 295 11.21 -17.69 17.69
N THR A 296 12.34 -17.18 18.20
CA THR A 296 13.15 -16.12 17.61
C THR A 296 14.26 -16.69 16.75
N SER A 297 14.83 -15.87 15.85
CA SER A 297 15.88 -16.30 14.91
C SER A 297 15.50 -17.57 14.12
N PHE A 298 14.20 -17.79 13.87
CA PHE A 298 13.70 -18.99 13.21
C PHE A 298 13.36 -18.68 11.74
N PHE A 299 14.07 -19.33 10.81
CA PHE A 299 13.97 -19.10 9.38
C PHE A 299 13.20 -20.25 8.72
N ILE A 300 11.89 -20.08 8.53
CA ILE A 300 11.02 -21.12 7.96
C ILE A 300 11.39 -21.33 6.48
N HIS A 301 11.58 -22.58 6.07
CA HIS A 301 11.83 -22.94 4.67
C HIS A 301 10.87 -24.02 4.13
N GLN A 302 10.16 -24.77 5.00
CA GLN A 302 9.27 -25.84 4.57
C GLN A 302 8.03 -25.97 5.45
N LEU A 303 6.89 -26.27 4.81
CA LEU A 303 5.63 -26.65 5.44
C LEU A 303 5.24 -28.06 4.99
N ASN A 304 4.85 -28.91 5.92
CA ASN A 304 4.44 -30.27 5.62
C ASN A 304 3.09 -30.59 6.27
N LYS A 305 2.13 -31.05 5.48
CA LYS A 305 0.87 -31.58 6.02
C LYS A 305 1.13 -32.96 6.61
N THR A 306 0.75 -33.16 7.86
CA THR A 306 0.81 -34.43 8.57
C THR A 306 -0.60 -34.89 8.95
N LYS A 307 -0.72 -36.06 9.61
CA LYS A 307 -1.99 -36.54 10.15
C LYS A 307 -2.48 -35.66 11.30
N ASP A 308 -1.56 -35.06 12.05
CA ASP A 308 -1.83 -34.32 13.29
C ASP A 308 -1.83 -32.80 13.10
N GLY A 309 -1.71 -32.31 11.86
CA GLY A 309 -1.69 -30.89 11.54
C GLY A 309 -0.58 -30.53 10.56
N ILE A 310 -0.09 -29.28 10.62
CA ILE A 310 0.95 -28.74 9.75
C ILE A 310 2.26 -28.66 10.55
N ALA A 311 3.28 -29.38 10.10
CA ALA A 311 4.63 -29.25 10.62
C ALA A 311 5.35 -28.08 9.92
N ILE A 312 6.00 -27.23 10.70
CA ILE A 312 6.83 -26.13 10.22
C ILE A 312 8.29 -26.49 10.41
N THR A 313 9.04 -26.57 9.33
CA THR A 313 10.49 -26.81 9.36
C THR A 313 11.22 -25.53 8.99
N GLY A 314 12.26 -25.24 9.73
CA GLY A 314 13.07 -24.05 9.55
C GLY A 314 14.47 -24.26 10.14
N GLU A 315 15.27 -23.21 10.07
CA GLU A 315 16.63 -23.18 10.59
C GLU A 315 16.68 -22.26 11.81
N LEU A 316 17.29 -22.77 12.90
CA LEU A 316 17.61 -22.02 14.12
C LEU A 316 19.12 -22.14 14.33
N GLU A 317 19.83 -21.01 14.31
CA GLU A 317 21.29 -20.95 14.51
C GLU A 317 22.08 -21.89 13.56
N GLY A 318 21.64 -22.03 12.31
CA GLY A 318 22.26 -22.90 11.31
C GLY A 318 21.93 -24.38 11.45
N VAL A 319 20.99 -24.74 12.35
CA VAL A 319 20.56 -26.14 12.56
C VAL A 319 19.09 -26.27 12.13
N GLU A 320 18.82 -27.22 11.25
CA GLU A 320 17.46 -27.55 10.85
C GLU A 320 16.65 -28.10 11.99
N GLN A 321 15.46 -27.54 12.20
CA GLN A 321 14.52 -27.99 13.23
C GLN A 321 13.10 -28.04 12.67
N THR A 322 12.34 -29.05 13.06
CA THR A 322 10.91 -29.13 12.80
C THR A 322 10.16 -28.88 14.11
N LEU A 323 9.30 -27.86 14.08
CA LEU A 323 8.43 -27.51 15.21
C LEU A 323 7.27 -28.52 15.33
N SER A 324 6.63 -28.53 16.49
CA SER A 324 5.38 -29.28 16.70
C SER A 324 4.33 -28.88 15.69
N THR A 325 3.38 -29.77 15.42
CA THR A 325 2.33 -29.53 14.44
C THR A 325 1.33 -28.47 14.89
N PHE A 326 0.84 -27.69 13.94
CA PHE A 326 -0.15 -26.64 14.11
C PHE A 326 -1.44 -26.98 13.37
N ASP A 327 -2.57 -26.52 13.88
CA ASP A 327 -3.86 -26.68 13.23
C ASP A 327 -4.12 -25.56 12.23
N GLU A 328 -3.71 -24.32 12.59
CA GLU A 328 -3.86 -23.11 11.79
C GLU A 328 -2.58 -22.25 11.84
N ILE A 329 -2.33 -21.52 10.79
CA ILE A 329 -1.21 -20.57 10.68
C ILE A 329 -1.76 -19.20 10.33
N ILE A 330 -1.30 -18.15 11.03
CA ILE A 330 -1.59 -16.77 10.69
C ILE A 330 -0.29 -16.12 10.24
N ALA A 331 -0.26 -15.69 8.97
CA ALA A 331 0.91 -15.11 8.34
C ALA A 331 0.82 -13.57 8.39
N ASN A 332 1.57 -12.95 9.29
CA ASN A 332 1.76 -11.52 9.42
C ASN A 332 3.12 -11.10 8.82
N THR A 333 3.40 -11.59 7.62
CA THR A 333 4.69 -11.47 6.94
C THR A 333 4.84 -10.18 6.13
N GLY A 334 3.85 -9.28 6.24
CA GLY A 334 3.79 -8.05 5.45
C GLY A 334 3.31 -8.29 4.03
N SER A 335 3.37 -7.26 3.21
CA SER A 335 2.93 -7.27 1.82
C SER A 335 3.91 -6.52 0.93
N ARG A 336 3.74 -6.64 -0.38
CA ARG A 336 4.59 -6.01 -1.38
C ARG A 336 3.75 -5.38 -2.50
N PRO A 337 4.28 -4.40 -3.24
CA PRO A 337 3.61 -3.81 -4.39
C PRO A 337 3.49 -4.79 -5.56
N ASP A 338 2.44 -4.63 -6.36
CA ASP A 338 2.31 -5.30 -7.66
C ASP A 338 2.55 -4.30 -8.79
N PHE A 339 3.56 -4.55 -9.61
CA PHE A 339 3.89 -3.77 -10.80
C PHE A 339 3.57 -4.52 -12.10
N SER A 340 2.91 -5.67 -12.04
CA SER A 340 2.67 -6.54 -13.18
C SER A 340 1.83 -5.88 -14.29
N PHE A 341 0.84 -5.07 -13.91
CA PHE A 341 -0.03 -4.35 -14.83
C PHE A 341 0.60 -3.07 -15.42
N GLU A 342 1.74 -2.62 -14.89
CA GLU A 342 2.53 -1.45 -15.29
C GLU A 342 3.74 -1.81 -16.15
N ARG A 343 3.84 -3.05 -16.63
CA ARG A 343 5.02 -3.58 -17.33
C ARG A 343 5.48 -2.71 -18.50
N GLU A 344 4.55 -2.04 -19.21
CA GLU A 344 4.83 -1.15 -20.33
C GLU A 344 5.12 0.31 -19.93
N ILE A 345 5.09 0.61 -18.64
CA ILE A 345 5.42 1.93 -18.08
C ILE A 345 6.88 1.97 -17.64
N ARG A 346 7.53 3.10 -17.85
CA ARG A 346 8.92 3.32 -17.44
C ARG A 346 8.96 3.79 -15.99
N LEU A 347 9.32 2.87 -15.10
CA LEU A 347 9.39 3.10 -13.66
C LEU A 347 10.83 3.09 -13.16
N ASN A 348 11.11 3.93 -12.16
CA ASN A 348 12.29 3.87 -11.32
C ASN A 348 11.86 3.35 -9.95
N ILE A 349 12.12 2.08 -9.70
CA ILE A 349 11.80 1.38 -8.47
C ILE A 349 13.11 0.88 -7.86
N ASP A 350 13.31 1.16 -6.60
CA ASP A 350 14.44 0.64 -5.83
C ASP A 350 14.36 -0.88 -5.72
N THR A 351 15.47 -1.55 -6.00
CA THR A 351 15.52 -3.00 -6.14
C THR A 351 15.43 -3.76 -4.81
N ALA A 352 15.70 -3.10 -3.68
CA ALA A 352 15.69 -3.72 -2.36
C ALA A 352 14.37 -3.46 -1.63
N THR A 353 13.95 -2.21 -1.55
CA THR A 353 12.72 -1.80 -0.86
C THR A 353 11.47 -1.92 -1.73
N GLU A 354 11.61 -2.08 -3.05
CA GLU A 354 10.51 -2.05 -4.02
C GLU A 354 9.67 -0.76 -3.93
N SER A 355 10.26 0.32 -3.43
CA SER A 355 9.66 1.65 -3.35
C SER A 355 10.03 2.51 -4.55
N VAL A 356 9.41 3.68 -4.68
CA VAL A 356 9.90 4.70 -5.62
C VAL A 356 11.37 5.00 -5.32
N GLU A 357 12.24 4.93 -6.34
CA GLU A 357 13.71 4.98 -6.19
C GLU A 357 14.20 6.19 -5.40
N ALA A 358 13.71 7.38 -5.73
CA ALA A 358 14.10 8.61 -5.03
C ALA A 358 13.60 8.69 -3.58
N LEU A 359 12.60 7.89 -3.22
CA LEU A 359 12.07 7.80 -1.88
C LEU A 359 12.85 6.79 -1.01
N ALA A 360 13.42 5.76 -1.62
CA ALA A 360 14.11 4.67 -0.91
C ALA A 360 15.14 5.16 0.13
N PRO A 361 16.04 6.12 -0.19
CA PRO A 361 17.01 6.62 0.79
C PRO A 361 16.41 7.29 2.03
N LEU A 362 15.12 7.68 1.97
CA LEU A 362 14.42 8.34 3.07
C LEU A 362 13.67 7.35 3.97
N ILE A 363 13.39 6.13 3.47
CA ILE A 363 12.49 5.17 4.12
C ILE A 363 13.13 3.80 4.34
N ASP A 364 14.33 3.55 3.85
CA ASP A 364 15.00 2.24 3.98
C ASP A 364 15.18 1.90 5.47
N PRO A 365 14.54 0.82 5.96
CA PRO A 365 14.63 0.42 7.36
C PRO A 365 16.03 -0.03 7.78
N ASN A 366 16.94 -0.30 6.83
CA ASN A 366 18.34 -0.60 7.11
C ASN A 366 19.17 0.66 7.40
N LEU A 367 18.70 1.84 7.00
CA LEU A 367 19.40 3.12 7.13
C LEU A 367 18.73 4.06 8.15
N HIS A 368 17.42 3.92 8.33
CA HIS A 368 16.62 4.84 9.14
C HIS A 368 15.74 4.08 10.14
N SER A 369 15.59 4.63 11.34
CA SER A 369 14.53 4.22 12.24
C SER A 369 13.16 4.69 11.74
N CYS A 370 12.12 3.90 11.99
CA CYS A 370 10.75 4.26 11.67
C CYS A 370 10.37 5.58 12.35
N GLY A 371 10.06 6.64 11.61
CA GLY A 371 9.54 7.87 12.19
C GLY A 371 10.26 9.16 11.77
N THR A 372 11.36 9.06 11.05
CA THR A 372 12.12 10.25 10.60
C THR A 372 11.85 10.66 9.16
N VAL A 373 10.86 10.03 8.50
CA VAL A 373 10.56 10.32 7.09
C VAL A 373 9.94 11.70 6.97
N ARG A 374 10.66 12.61 6.32
CA ARG A 374 10.14 13.95 6.03
C ARG A 374 9.02 13.85 4.98
N PRO A 375 7.99 14.71 5.08
CA PRO A 375 6.99 14.83 4.05
C PRO A 375 7.63 15.10 2.68
N HIS A 376 7.09 14.47 1.64
CA HIS A 376 7.62 14.58 0.28
C HIS A 376 6.46 14.67 -0.71
N GLY A 377 6.69 15.32 -1.82
CA GLY A 377 5.69 15.59 -2.84
C GLY A 377 6.09 15.07 -4.21
N GLU A 378 5.55 15.69 -5.24
CA GLU A 378 5.63 15.30 -6.65
C GLU A 378 7.07 15.07 -7.13
N GLU A 379 8.01 15.95 -6.76
CA GLU A 379 9.38 15.90 -7.25
C GLU A 379 10.08 14.56 -6.89
N ILE A 380 9.86 14.07 -5.67
CA ILE A 380 10.40 12.78 -5.20
C ILE A 380 9.68 11.59 -5.84
N LEU A 381 8.40 11.74 -6.15
CA LEU A 381 7.57 10.64 -6.69
C LEU A 381 7.59 10.55 -8.21
N ARG A 382 8.26 11.47 -8.87
CA ARG A 382 8.34 11.56 -10.33
C ARG A 382 8.96 10.30 -10.93
N GLN A 383 8.29 9.76 -11.95
CA GLN A 383 8.77 8.60 -12.69
C GLN A 383 9.40 9.02 -14.04
N PRO A 384 10.26 8.17 -14.66
CA PRO A 384 10.71 8.39 -16.03
C PRO A 384 9.54 8.46 -17.03
N GLU A 385 8.40 7.82 -16.72
CA GLU A 385 7.16 8.01 -17.47
C GLU A 385 6.49 9.28 -16.99
N LYS A 386 6.52 10.31 -17.82
CA LYS A 386 5.92 11.60 -17.50
C LYS A 386 4.42 11.45 -17.19
N ASP A 387 3.94 12.16 -16.16
CA ASP A 387 2.55 12.18 -15.70
C ASP A 387 2.02 10.82 -15.20
N PHE A 388 2.94 9.94 -14.78
CA PHE A 388 2.64 8.69 -14.08
C PHE A 388 3.22 8.75 -12.67
N TYR A 389 2.40 8.46 -11.66
CA TYR A 389 2.80 8.54 -10.26
C TYR A 389 2.32 7.32 -9.48
N ILE A 390 3.18 6.84 -8.59
CA ILE A 390 2.86 5.80 -7.60
C ILE A 390 2.76 6.50 -6.25
N VAL A 391 1.63 6.33 -5.56
CA VAL A 391 1.33 7.04 -4.31
C VAL A 391 0.87 6.10 -3.20
N GLY A 392 0.78 6.64 -1.99
CA GLY A 392 0.32 5.91 -0.83
C GLY A 392 1.30 4.81 -0.43
N MET A 393 0.78 3.76 0.21
CA MET A 393 1.59 2.63 0.69
C MET A 393 2.43 1.99 -0.42
N LYS A 394 1.92 1.95 -1.66
CA LYS A 394 2.66 1.38 -2.80
C LYS A 394 3.96 2.14 -3.07
N SER A 395 3.98 3.48 -2.93
CA SER A 395 5.19 4.28 -3.11
C SER A 395 6.30 3.94 -2.11
N TYR A 396 5.93 3.42 -0.94
CA TYR A 396 6.84 2.96 0.11
C TYR A 396 7.33 1.50 -0.10
N GLY A 397 6.75 0.79 -1.06
CA GLY A 397 7.15 -0.58 -1.36
C GLY A 397 6.97 -1.50 -0.17
N ARG A 398 8.07 -2.05 0.33
CA ARG A 398 8.12 -2.96 1.47
C ARG A 398 8.46 -2.28 2.80
N ALA A 399 8.71 -0.96 2.80
CA ALA A 399 9.03 -0.22 4.01
C ALA A 399 7.77 -0.05 4.91
N PRO A 400 7.85 -0.33 6.22
CA PRO A 400 6.67 -0.44 7.08
C PRO A 400 6.15 0.89 7.63
N THR A 401 6.72 2.04 7.25
CA THR A 401 6.60 3.33 7.96
C THR A 401 5.64 4.34 7.32
N PHE A 402 4.62 3.87 6.63
CA PHE A 402 3.66 4.75 5.96
C PHE A 402 2.53 5.23 6.88
N LEU A 403 2.23 6.53 6.83
CA LEU A 403 1.01 7.14 7.42
C LEU A 403 0.11 7.67 6.30
N MET A 404 -1.22 7.63 6.49
CA MET A 404 -2.18 8.12 5.48
C MET A 404 -1.97 9.60 5.18
N ALA A 405 -1.68 10.43 6.20
CA ALA A 405 -1.36 11.84 6.04
C ALA A 405 -0.20 12.09 5.05
N THR A 406 0.82 11.22 5.04
CA THR A 406 1.89 11.29 4.04
C THR A 406 1.35 11.07 2.62
N GLY A 407 0.46 10.11 2.43
CA GLY A 407 -0.19 9.87 1.14
C GLY A 407 -1.07 11.04 0.69
N TYR A 408 -1.71 11.72 1.62
CA TYR A 408 -2.50 12.92 1.33
C TYR A 408 -1.62 14.08 0.84
N GLU A 409 -0.47 14.29 1.48
CA GLU A 409 0.50 15.29 1.00
C GLU A 409 1.06 14.94 -0.38
N GLN A 410 1.34 13.64 -0.65
CA GLN A 410 1.77 13.18 -1.95
C GLN A 410 0.76 13.59 -3.04
N VAL A 411 -0.53 13.26 -2.85
CA VAL A 411 -1.56 13.54 -3.87
C VAL A 411 -1.88 15.03 -3.97
N ARG A 412 -1.83 15.79 -2.87
CA ARG A 412 -1.95 17.25 -2.88
C ARG A 412 -0.90 17.87 -3.84
N SER A 413 0.36 17.51 -3.64
CA SER A 413 1.49 18.00 -4.42
C SER A 413 1.38 17.56 -5.90
N ILE A 414 1.05 16.29 -6.17
CA ILE A 414 0.92 15.76 -7.52
C ILE A 414 -0.25 16.42 -8.26
N VAL A 415 -1.41 16.58 -7.63
CA VAL A 415 -2.56 17.24 -8.24
C VAL A 415 -2.23 18.69 -8.60
N ALA A 416 -1.59 19.43 -7.69
CA ALA A 416 -1.12 20.80 -7.96
C ALA A 416 -0.20 20.84 -9.20
N HIS A 417 0.76 19.92 -9.31
CA HIS A 417 1.65 19.83 -10.47
C HIS A 417 0.89 19.53 -11.76
N LEU A 418 0.03 18.49 -11.76
CA LEU A 418 -0.73 18.06 -12.96
C LEU A 418 -1.71 19.11 -13.47
N THR A 419 -2.10 20.05 -12.62
CA THR A 419 -3.02 21.15 -12.97
C THR A 419 -2.30 22.48 -13.21
N GLY A 420 -0.95 22.50 -13.11
CA GLY A 420 -0.12 23.64 -13.47
C GLY A 420 0.18 24.60 -12.31
N ASP A 421 -0.23 24.29 -11.08
CA ASP A 421 0.14 25.06 -9.89
C ASP A 421 1.47 24.54 -9.32
N PHE A 422 2.56 24.86 -10.03
CA PHE A 422 3.90 24.39 -9.68
C PHE A 422 4.43 24.98 -8.36
N GLU A 423 3.93 26.12 -7.93
CA GLU A 423 4.34 26.72 -6.66
C GLU A 423 3.75 25.97 -5.47
N SER A 424 2.47 25.62 -5.54
CA SER A 424 1.82 24.79 -4.52
C SER A 424 2.36 23.36 -4.53
N ALA A 425 2.74 22.82 -5.69
CA ALA A 425 3.32 21.49 -5.81
C ALA A 425 4.63 21.36 -5.01
N LYS A 426 5.46 22.41 -4.94
CA LYS A 426 6.76 22.42 -4.23
C LYS A 426 6.62 22.62 -2.73
N LYS A 427 5.51 23.19 -2.26
CA LYS A 427 5.30 23.42 -0.83
C LYS A 427 5.03 22.09 -0.12
N VAL A 428 5.53 21.99 1.10
CA VAL A 428 5.17 20.93 2.04
C VAL A 428 4.18 21.51 3.03
N GLU A 429 2.96 20.97 3.05
CA GLU A 429 1.87 21.45 3.92
C GLU A 429 1.53 20.46 5.04
N LEU A 430 2.25 19.35 5.10
CA LEU A 430 2.08 18.33 6.11
C LEU A 430 2.95 18.61 7.31
N ASP A 431 2.31 18.79 8.46
CA ASP A 431 2.95 18.82 9.77
C ASP A 431 2.68 17.45 10.44
N LEU A 432 3.70 16.61 10.48
CA LEU A 432 3.62 15.31 11.15
C LEU A 432 4.28 15.42 12.52
N PRO A 433 3.70 14.78 13.55
CA PRO A 433 4.45 14.57 14.78
C PRO A 433 5.71 13.77 14.44
N GLU A 434 6.80 14.03 15.14
CA GLU A 434 7.99 13.18 15.07
C GLU A 434 7.58 11.78 15.53
N THR A 435 7.16 10.94 14.57
CA THR A 435 6.63 9.62 14.88
C THR A 435 7.80 8.70 15.22
N GLY A 436 7.89 8.43 16.45
CA GLY A 436 8.48 7.41 17.26
C GLY A 436 9.40 6.33 16.70
N VAL A 437 10.24 5.99 17.58
CA VAL A 437 11.31 5.01 17.57
C VAL A 437 10.75 3.59 17.30
N CYS A 438 10.89 3.09 16.08
CA CYS A 438 11.10 1.65 15.93
C CYS A 438 12.53 1.38 16.37
N SER A 439 12.72 0.62 17.42
CA SER A 439 14.05 0.18 17.83
C SER A 439 14.63 -0.80 16.81
N VAL A 440 15.30 -0.27 15.80
CA VAL A 440 16.32 -1.02 15.08
C VAL A 440 17.60 -0.76 15.86
N SER A 441 18.14 -1.80 16.50
CA SER A 441 19.44 -1.75 17.12
C SER A 441 20.45 -1.37 16.05
N LEU A 442 20.85 -0.08 16.02
CA LEU A 442 21.96 0.37 15.20
C LEU A 442 23.19 -0.38 15.73
N VAL A 443 23.72 -1.29 14.94
CA VAL A 443 25.04 -1.86 15.18
C VAL A 443 26.00 -0.67 15.28
N PRO A 444 26.73 -0.50 16.40
CA PRO A 444 27.68 0.59 16.49
C PRO A 444 28.70 0.46 15.34
N GLN A 445 28.77 1.43 14.48
CA GLN A 445 29.90 1.53 13.56
C GLN A 445 31.15 1.71 14.42
N ASN A 446 31.90 0.62 14.58
CA ASN A 446 33.26 0.70 15.10
C ASN A 446 34.03 1.66 14.19
N SER A 447 34.37 2.81 14.75
CA SER A 447 35.31 3.73 14.16
C SER A 447 36.62 2.98 13.90
N ALA A 448 36.84 2.60 12.65
CA ALA A 448 38.16 2.18 12.21
C ALA A 448 39.09 3.38 12.32
N GLN A 449 39.85 3.43 13.37
CA GLN A 449 41.03 4.29 13.46
C GLN A 449 41.94 3.93 12.29
N ALA A 450 42.17 4.92 11.44
CA ALA A 450 43.25 4.89 10.47
C ALA A 450 44.56 4.76 11.20
N CYS A 451 45.25 3.65 11.08
CA CYS A 451 46.69 3.55 11.35
C CYS A 451 47.39 3.79 10.04
N CYS A 452 48.01 4.99 9.94
CA CYS A 452 49.12 5.19 9.05
C CYS A 452 50.33 4.37 9.56
N GLY A 453 50.99 3.67 8.64
CA GLY A 453 52.23 2.95 8.82
C GLY A 453 52.63 2.31 7.52
#